data_bd22a3322cf06b4f60273fa0b3b41cd6
#
_entry.id   bd22a3322cf06b4f60273fa0b3b41cd6
#
_cell.length_a   1.000
_cell.length_b   1.000
_cell.length_c   1.000
_cell.angle_alpha   90.00
_cell.angle_beta   90.00
_cell.angle_gamma   90.00
#
_symmetry.space_group_name_H-M   'P 1'
#
loop_
_entity.id
_entity.type
_entity.pdbx_description
1 polymer ?
#
loop_
_entity_poly.entity_id
_entity_poly.type
_entity_poly.pdbx_seq_one_letter_code
_entity_poly.pdbx_strand_id
1 'polypeptide(L)'
;MEYLKIEGEFPKLANCAVTMGKFDGIHRGHRKLVEKIRERKTLGEQAVLFAIDASSNMILTRQERASILEKLGVDVLVECQLNDRIRHMKAENFIKEILMGDLGASYVVVGEDNRFGFESNLF
;
A
#
# COMPACT_ATOMS: atom_id res chain seq x y z
N MET A 1 -12.54 2.23 8.49
CA MET A 1 -11.21 1.86 7.97
C MET A 1 -10.20 1.88 9.10
N GLU A 2 -9.41 0.84 9.19
CA GLU A 2 -8.34 0.78 10.18
C GLU A 2 -7.09 1.49 9.63
N TYR A 3 -6.44 2.27 10.48
CA TYR A 3 -5.22 2.98 10.12
C TYR A 3 -4.06 2.44 10.95
N LEU A 4 -3.03 1.96 10.26
CA LEU A 4 -1.84 1.38 10.90
C LEU A 4 -0.60 2.14 10.45
N LYS A 5 0.13 2.69 11.40
CA LYS A 5 1.40 3.35 11.14
C LYS A 5 2.54 2.41 11.51
N ILE A 6 3.45 2.18 10.56
CA ILE A 6 4.57 1.27 10.79
C ILE A 6 5.74 2.04 11.41
N GLU A 7 6.13 1.64 12.60
CA GLU A 7 7.27 2.21 13.32
C GLU A 7 8.33 1.16 13.67
N GLY A 8 8.17 -0.04 13.19
CA GLY A 8 9.08 -1.15 13.48
C GLY A 8 8.63 -2.37 12.73
N GLU A 9 8.04 -3.32 13.44
CA GLU A 9 7.55 -4.55 12.82
C GLU A 9 6.30 -4.31 12.02
N PHE A 10 6.14 -5.09 10.94
CA PHE A 10 4.95 -5.02 10.11
C PHE A 10 3.83 -5.84 10.71
N PRO A 11 2.58 -5.35 10.69
CA PRO A 11 1.45 -6.12 11.18
C PRO A 11 1.19 -7.31 10.27
N LYS A 12 0.75 -8.40 10.83
CA LYS A 12 0.32 -9.55 10.04
C LYS A 12 -1.18 -9.49 9.84
N LEU A 13 -1.57 -9.37 8.58
CA LEU A 13 -2.97 -9.34 8.18
C LEU A 13 -3.26 -10.59 7.38
N ALA A 14 -4.27 -11.35 7.80
CA ALA A 14 -4.64 -12.58 7.09
C ALA A 14 -5.55 -12.24 5.90
N ASN A 15 -5.38 -12.95 4.80
CA ASN A 15 -6.25 -12.85 3.62
C ASN A 15 -6.47 -11.40 3.17
N CYS A 16 -5.42 -10.75 2.70
CA CYS A 16 -5.56 -9.39 2.22
C CYS A 16 -5.14 -9.23 0.77
N ALA A 17 -5.82 -8.29 0.10
CA ALA A 17 -5.46 -7.82 -1.22
C ALA A 17 -4.82 -6.44 -1.05
N VAL A 18 -3.61 -6.27 -1.54
CA VAL A 18 -2.80 -5.09 -1.27
C VAL A 18 -2.48 -4.33 -2.54
N THR A 19 -2.63 -3.03 -2.52
CA THR A 19 -1.97 -2.14 -3.48
C THR A 19 -1.01 -1.25 -2.71
N MET A 20 0.03 -0.78 -3.37
CA MET A 20 1.06 0.01 -2.71
C MET A 20 1.49 1.18 -3.58
N GLY A 21 1.99 2.22 -2.95
CA GLY A 21 2.49 3.40 -3.62
C GLY A 21 2.55 4.56 -2.66
N LYS A 22 2.83 5.75 -3.18
CA LYS A 22 2.87 6.95 -2.37
C LYS A 22 1.47 7.46 -2.03
N PHE A 23 0.56 7.41 -2.97
CA PHE A 23 -0.83 7.84 -2.81
C PHE A 23 -0.95 9.24 -2.19
N ASP A 24 -0.08 10.11 -2.61
CA ASP A 24 -0.02 11.49 -2.15
C ASP A 24 -1.26 12.26 -2.61
N GLY A 25 -1.65 12.07 -3.87
CA GLY A 25 -2.91 12.56 -4.40
C GLY A 25 -3.68 11.39 -4.99
N ILE A 26 -4.98 11.35 -4.76
CA ILE A 26 -5.80 10.24 -5.25
C ILE A 26 -6.37 10.63 -6.60
N HIS A 27 -5.72 10.18 -7.66
CA HIS A 27 -6.20 10.43 -9.02
C HIS A 27 -6.68 9.12 -9.68
N ARG A 28 -7.07 9.22 -10.96
CA ARG A 28 -7.77 8.15 -11.67
C ARG A 28 -7.04 6.81 -11.65
N GLY A 29 -5.73 6.82 -11.82
CA GLY A 29 -4.93 5.60 -11.79
C GLY A 29 -4.95 4.90 -10.43
N HIS A 30 -4.88 5.70 -9.37
CA HIS A 30 -4.96 5.17 -8.01
C HIS A 30 -6.32 4.55 -7.73
N ARG A 31 -7.39 5.17 -8.23
CA ARG A 31 -8.74 4.64 -8.05
C ARG A 31 -8.92 3.27 -8.70
N LYS A 32 -8.30 3.06 -9.86
CA LYS A 32 -8.34 1.75 -10.53
C LYS A 32 -7.68 0.66 -9.68
N LEU A 33 -6.55 0.99 -9.06
CA LEU A 33 -5.87 0.04 -8.18
C LEU A 33 -6.72 -0.28 -6.94
N VAL A 34 -7.34 0.73 -6.37
CA VAL A 34 -8.23 0.54 -5.22
C VAL A 34 -9.45 -0.32 -5.62
N GLU A 35 -10.00 -0.11 -6.80
CA GLU A 35 -11.10 -0.93 -7.28
C GLU A 35 -10.72 -2.40 -7.38
N LYS A 36 -9.51 -2.70 -7.85
CA LYS A 36 -9.05 -4.07 -7.96
C LYS A 36 -8.93 -4.77 -6.62
N ILE A 37 -8.40 -4.09 -5.60
CA ILE A 37 -8.33 -4.69 -4.27
C ILE A 37 -9.70 -4.78 -3.63
N ARG A 38 -10.58 -3.82 -3.89
CA ARG A 38 -11.95 -3.85 -3.38
C ARG A 38 -12.75 -5.03 -3.93
N GLU A 39 -12.54 -5.38 -5.18
CA GLU A 39 -13.20 -6.53 -5.80
C GLU A 39 -12.87 -7.84 -5.07
N ARG A 40 -11.69 -7.93 -4.50
CA ARG A 40 -11.26 -9.12 -3.76
C ARG A 40 -12.00 -9.30 -2.44
N LYS A 41 -12.73 -8.30 -1.99
CA LYS A 41 -13.54 -8.41 -0.77
C LYS A 41 -14.64 -9.47 -0.91
N THR A 42 -15.10 -9.72 -2.13
CA THR A 42 -16.08 -10.76 -2.38
C THR A 42 -15.52 -12.16 -2.11
N LEU A 43 -14.20 -12.29 -2.07
CA LEU A 43 -13.51 -13.54 -1.77
C LEU A 43 -13.09 -13.65 -0.30
N GLY A 44 -13.55 -12.72 0.53
CA GLY A 44 -13.21 -12.70 1.95
C GLY A 44 -11.88 -12.02 2.26
N GLU A 45 -11.26 -11.36 1.29
CA GLU A 45 -10.01 -10.64 1.50
C GLU A 45 -10.26 -9.21 1.96
N GLN A 46 -9.39 -8.69 2.83
CA GLN A 46 -9.43 -7.27 3.19
C GLN A 46 -8.75 -6.45 2.12
N ALA A 47 -9.30 -5.27 1.82
CA ALA A 47 -8.69 -4.33 0.89
C ALA A 47 -7.69 -3.46 1.66
N VAL A 48 -6.41 -3.62 1.36
CA VAL A 48 -5.32 -2.95 2.09
C VAL A 48 -4.56 -2.04 1.13
N LEU A 49 -4.41 -0.79 1.54
CA LEU A 49 -3.55 0.14 0.82
C LEU A 49 -2.29 0.39 1.64
N PHE A 50 -1.14 0.06 1.07
CA PHE A 50 0.16 0.25 1.70
C PHE A 50 0.77 1.52 1.14
N ALA A 51 0.79 2.58 1.95
CA ALA A 51 1.31 3.87 1.55
C ALA A 51 2.74 4.04 2.03
N ILE A 52 3.64 4.34 1.11
CA ILE A 52 5.04 4.62 1.43
C ILE A 52 5.22 6.13 1.36
N ASP A 53 5.56 6.73 2.48
CA ASP A 53 5.77 8.17 2.56
C ASP A 53 7.25 8.49 2.41
N ALA A 54 7.61 9.08 1.29
CA ALA A 54 8.99 9.47 1.00
C ALA A 54 9.29 10.91 1.39
N SER A 55 8.27 11.72 1.65
CA SER A 55 8.40 13.15 1.85
C SER A 55 7.30 13.65 2.78
N SER A 56 7.60 14.74 3.49
CA SER A 56 6.61 15.42 4.33
C SER A 56 5.70 16.35 3.52
N ASN A 57 6.01 16.61 2.26
CA ASN A 57 5.25 17.53 1.41
C ASN A 57 4.18 16.78 0.66
N MET A 58 3.09 16.47 1.35
CA MET A 58 1.97 15.74 0.75
C MET A 58 0.89 16.71 0.27
N ILE A 59 0.27 16.37 -0.86
CA ILE A 59 -0.86 17.15 -1.40
C ILE A 59 -2.05 17.06 -0.47
N LEU A 60 -2.32 15.86 0.04
CA LEU A 60 -3.41 15.60 0.97
C LEU A 60 -2.86 15.41 2.37
N THR A 61 -3.60 15.86 3.38
CA THR A 61 -3.29 15.49 4.76
C THR A 61 -3.60 14.02 4.96
N ARG A 62 -3.09 13.44 6.04
CA ARG A 62 -3.38 12.04 6.40
C ARG A 62 -4.86 11.81 6.57
N GLN A 63 -5.54 12.75 7.22
CA GLN A 63 -6.98 12.66 7.47
C GLN A 63 -7.77 12.73 6.17
N GLU A 64 -7.39 13.62 5.26
CA GLU A 64 -8.05 13.74 3.97
C GLU A 64 -7.88 12.46 3.15
N ARG A 65 -6.67 11.93 3.11
CA ARG A 65 -6.37 10.68 2.40
C ARG A 65 -7.17 9.53 2.98
N ALA A 66 -7.18 9.38 4.30
CA ALA A 66 -7.90 8.32 4.98
C ALA A 66 -9.41 8.41 4.70
N SER A 67 -9.96 9.60 4.72
CA SER A 67 -11.38 9.82 4.45
C SER A 67 -11.75 9.41 3.02
N ILE A 68 -10.93 9.77 2.04
CA ILE A 68 -11.18 9.42 0.64
C ILE A 68 -11.10 7.91 0.45
N LEU A 69 -10.08 7.27 1.01
CA LEU A 69 -9.87 5.84 0.86
C LEU A 69 -10.97 5.02 1.53
N GLU A 70 -11.43 5.47 2.68
CA GLU A 70 -12.54 4.81 3.36
C GLU A 70 -13.80 4.83 2.48
N LYS A 71 -14.09 5.95 1.85
CA LYS A 71 -15.23 6.06 0.93
C LYS A 71 -15.06 5.20 -0.31
N LEU A 72 -13.83 4.94 -0.72
CA LEU A 72 -13.55 4.08 -1.86
C LEU A 72 -13.56 2.60 -1.52
N GLY A 73 -13.74 2.24 -0.25
CA GLY A 73 -13.88 0.85 0.16
C GLY A 73 -12.61 0.18 0.66
N VAL A 74 -11.59 0.95 1.01
CA VAL A 74 -10.37 0.42 1.61
C VAL A 74 -10.66 0.05 3.07
N ASP A 75 -10.27 -1.16 3.47
CA ASP A 75 -10.47 -1.63 4.84
C ASP A 75 -9.34 -1.26 5.77
N VAL A 76 -8.11 -1.25 5.28
CA VAL A 76 -6.92 -0.96 6.09
C VAL A 76 -5.98 -0.06 5.30
N LEU A 77 -5.55 1.02 5.93
CA LEU A 77 -4.50 1.87 5.40
C LEU A 77 -3.24 1.65 6.25
N VAL A 78 -2.21 1.09 5.62
CA VAL A 78 -0.91 0.91 6.26
C VAL A 78 0.01 2.02 5.79
N GLU A 79 0.51 2.81 6.71
CA GLU A 79 1.43 3.90 6.38
C GLU A 79 2.83 3.55 6.86
N CYS A 80 3.78 3.55 5.93
CA CYS A 80 5.17 3.19 6.21
C CYS A 80 6.09 4.28 5.70
N GLN A 81 6.98 4.75 6.57
CA GLN A 81 7.99 5.70 6.14
C GLN A 81 9.11 4.97 5.42
N LEU A 82 9.58 5.60 4.33
CA LEU A 82 10.71 5.06 3.57
C LEU A 82 11.98 5.19 4.42
N ASN A 83 12.58 4.06 4.75
CA ASN A 83 13.84 4.00 5.51
C ASN A 83 14.93 3.37 4.64
N ASP A 84 16.16 3.33 5.16
CA ASP A 84 17.29 2.81 4.39
C ASP A 84 17.12 1.35 4.00
N ARG A 85 16.55 0.54 4.88
CA ARG A 85 16.30 -0.87 4.58
C ARG A 85 15.37 -1.02 3.39
N ILE A 86 14.23 -0.33 3.42
CA ILE A 86 13.23 -0.42 2.36
C ILE A 86 13.74 0.21 1.08
N ARG A 87 14.45 1.33 1.21
CA ARG A 87 15.00 2.06 0.06
C ARG A 87 15.95 1.21 -0.76
N HIS A 88 16.69 0.32 -0.11
CA HIS A 88 17.67 -0.53 -0.77
C HIS A 88 17.16 -1.92 -1.14
N MET A 89 15.92 -2.24 -0.78
CA MET A 89 15.30 -3.50 -1.20
C MET A 89 14.87 -3.42 -2.66
N LYS A 90 15.06 -4.52 -3.37
CA LYS A 90 14.45 -4.66 -4.69
C LYS A 90 12.95 -4.77 -4.51
N ALA A 91 12.18 -4.20 -5.43
CA ALA A 91 10.72 -4.23 -5.34
C ALA A 91 10.18 -5.66 -5.26
N GLU A 92 10.76 -6.57 -6.00
CA GLU A 92 10.41 -7.99 -5.97
C GLU A 92 10.59 -8.58 -4.57
N ASN A 93 11.69 -8.26 -3.89
CA ASN A 93 11.94 -8.74 -2.53
C ASN A 93 10.99 -8.10 -1.52
N PHE A 94 10.69 -6.83 -1.71
CA PHE A 94 9.73 -6.14 -0.86
C PHE A 94 8.35 -6.82 -0.93
N ILE A 95 7.90 -7.17 -2.12
CA ILE A 95 6.63 -7.86 -2.28
C ILE A 95 6.67 -9.23 -1.59
N LYS A 96 7.69 -10.02 -1.84
CA LYS A 96 7.78 -11.37 -1.30
C LYS A 96 7.95 -11.38 0.21
N GLU A 97 8.84 -10.56 0.74
CA GLU A 97 9.19 -10.61 2.16
C GLU A 97 8.22 -9.82 3.03
N ILE A 98 7.78 -8.67 2.58
CA ILE A 98 6.97 -7.78 3.41
C ILE A 98 5.48 -7.93 3.09
N LEU A 99 5.09 -7.76 1.84
CA LEU A 99 3.67 -7.81 1.52
C LEU A 99 3.10 -9.22 1.63
N MET A 100 3.78 -10.20 1.07
CA MET A 100 3.31 -11.59 1.10
C MET A 100 3.70 -12.30 2.39
N GLY A 101 4.91 -12.07 2.88
CA GLY A 101 5.42 -12.70 4.09
C GLY A 101 4.85 -12.08 5.36
N ASP A 102 5.25 -10.85 5.65
CA ASP A 102 4.88 -10.20 6.91
C ASP A 102 3.40 -9.81 6.96
N LEU A 103 2.89 -9.17 5.92
CA LEU A 103 1.48 -8.78 5.89
C LEU A 103 0.53 -9.92 5.59
N GLY A 104 0.98 -10.94 4.89
CA GLY A 104 0.13 -12.05 4.52
C GLY A 104 -0.77 -11.77 3.31
N ALA A 105 -0.29 -10.96 2.38
CA ALA A 105 -1.05 -10.64 1.18
C ALA A 105 -1.25 -11.87 0.31
N SER A 106 -2.48 -12.11 -0.12
CA SER A 106 -2.81 -13.16 -1.08
C SER A 106 -2.97 -12.61 -2.50
N TYR A 107 -3.04 -11.29 -2.64
CA TYR A 107 -3.16 -10.61 -3.92
C TYR A 107 -2.44 -9.26 -3.82
N VAL A 108 -1.59 -8.95 -4.79
CA VAL A 108 -0.88 -7.67 -4.85
C VAL A 108 -1.02 -7.09 -6.24
N VAL A 109 -1.42 -5.84 -6.31
CA VAL A 109 -1.50 -5.10 -7.57
C VAL A 109 -0.82 -3.74 -7.40
N VAL A 110 -0.01 -3.37 -8.38
CA VAL A 110 0.73 -2.10 -8.36
C VAL A 110 0.57 -1.38 -9.69
N GLY A 111 0.74 -0.07 -9.67
CA GLY A 111 0.69 0.74 -10.87
C GLY A 111 1.96 0.60 -11.70
N GLU A 112 1.83 0.87 -13.00
CA GLU A 112 2.95 0.78 -13.93
C GLU A 112 4.07 1.76 -13.61
N ASP A 113 3.73 2.90 -13.06
CA ASP A 113 4.69 3.94 -12.71
C ASP A 113 5.15 3.88 -11.27
N ASN A 114 4.81 2.81 -10.56
CA ASN A 114 5.24 2.64 -9.18
C ASN A 114 6.73 2.40 -9.12
N ARG A 115 7.43 3.26 -8.38
CA ARG A 115 8.88 3.21 -8.27
C ARG A 115 9.30 3.30 -6.81
N PHE A 116 9.99 2.28 -6.36
CA PHE A 116 10.60 2.27 -5.05
C PHE A 116 11.70 1.20 -5.02
N GLY A 117 12.52 1.20 -3.97
CA GLY A 117 13.56 0.23 -3.82
C GLY A 117 14.81 0.59 -4.62
N PHE A 118 15.82 -0.27 -4.55
CA PHE A 118 17.13 0.00 -5.13
C PHE A 118 17.10 0.05 -6.66
N GLU A 119 16.31 -0.83 -7.26
CA GLU A 119 16.15 -0.88 -8.71
C GLU A 119 14.75 -0.45 -9.12
N SER A 120 14.36 0.71 -8.84
CA SER A 120 13.02 1.28 -8.93
C SER A 120 12.25 1.12 -10.24
N ASN A 121 12.42 0.06 -10.98
CA ASN A 121 11.82 -0.12 -12.30
C ASN A 121 11.16 -1.50 -12.49
N LEU A 122 10.73 -2.13 -11.44
CA LEU A 122 10.32 -3.53 -11.50
C LEU A 122 8.85 -3.79 -11.80
N PHE A 123 8.07 -2.76 -11.93
CA PHE A 123 6.64 -2.96 -12.19
C PHE A 123 6.19 -2.23 -13.43
#